data_58518da0e0395a6b53239614fc0bb042
#
_entry.id   58518da0e0395a6b53239614fc0bb042
#
_cell.length_a   1.000
_cell.length_b   1.000
_cell.length_c   1.000
_cell.angle_alpha   90.00
_cell.angle_beta   90.00
_cell.angle_gamma   90.00
#
_symmetry.space_group_name_H-M   'P 1'
#
loop_
_entity.id
_entity.type
_entity.pdbx_description
1 polymer ?
#
loop_
_entity_poly.entity_id
_entity_poly.type
_entity_poly.pdbx_seq_one_letter_code
_entity_poly.pdbx_strand_id
1 'polypeptide(L)'
;MTQLNYFDAVDYPSLIVEYGRPEDFVKRFKRLSRDELRALQNIRFKHVLDFAWKVPFYQRLWSAQGIEHGDIRSLDDITRLPVYSKNDLMIAVELHPPMGDFHGLEAYTPEMRPPLIFHT
;
A
#
# COMPACT_ATOMS: atom_id res chain seq x y z
N MET A 1 -24.04 -8.14 16.22
CA MET A 1 -22.72 -7.79 15.61
C MET A 1 -22.01 -9.08 15.27
N THR A 2 -21.82 -9.38 14.00
CA THR A 2 -21.10 -10.59 13.59
C THR A 2 -19.63 -10.37 13.92
N GLN A 3 -19.07 -11.24 14.76
CA GLN A 3 -17.64 -11.18 15.09
C GLN A 3 -16.87 -11.62 13.83
N LEU A 4 -16.16 -10.68 13.21
CA LEU A 4 -15.26 -10.98 12.09
C LEU A 4 -14.09 -11.81 12.62
N ASN A 5 -13.94 -13.02 12.08
CA ASN A 5 -12.75 -13.77 12.34
C ASN A 5 -11.67 -13.43 11.30
N TYR A 6 -10.43 -13.83 11.56
CA TYR A 6 -9.30 -13.57 10.68
C TYR A 6 -9.53 -14.04 9.24
N PHE A 7 -10.12 -15.21 9.06
CA PHE A 7 -10.34 -15.78 7.73
C PHE A 7 -11.42 -15.05 6.94
N ASP A 8 -12.40 -14.44 7.61
CA ASP A 8 -13.42 -13.64 6.95
C ASP A 8 -12.88 -12.29 6.47
N ALA A 9 -11.81 -11.79 7.10
CA ALA A 9 -11.17 -10.54 6.73
C ALA A 9 -10.27 -10.66 5.49
N VAL A 10 -9.80 -11.86 5.17
CA VAL A 10 -8.96 -12.11 4.00
C VAL A 10 -9.82 -12.50 2.81
N ASP A 11 -9.80 -11.72 1.74
CA ASP A 11 -10.50 -12.00 0.50
C ASP A 11 -9.71 -12.98 -0.39
N TYR A 12 -9.68 -14.24 0.02
CA TYR A 12 -8.99 -15.29 -0.74
C TYR A 12 -9.47 -15.43 -2.18
N PRO A 13 -10.78 -15.38 -2.50
CA PRO A 13 -11.23 -15.44 -3.89
C PRO A 13 -10.62 -14.34 -4.76
N SER A 14 -10.62 -13.09 -4.31
CA SER A 14 -10.02 -11.98 -5.05
C SER A 14 -8.51 -12.12 -5.18
N LEU A 15 -7.83 -12.58 -4.14
CA LEU A 15 -6.39 -12.84 -4.18
C LEU A 15 -6.04 -13.95 -5.17
N ILE A 16 -6.84 -15.02 -5.24
CA ILE A 16 -6.64 -16.12 -6.20
C ILE A 16 -6.85 -15.63 -7.64
N VAL A 17 -7.82 -14.74 -7.87
CA VAL A 17 -8.04 -14.15 -9.19
C VAL A 17 -6.86 -13.26 -9.60
N GLU A 18 -6.36 -12.44 -8.69
CA GLU A 18 -5.27 -11.50 -8.97
C GLU A 18 -3.92 -12.22 -9.12
N TYR A 19 -3.60 -13.10 -8.21
CA TYR A 19 -2.28 -13.74 -8.16
C TYR A 19 -2.26 -15.18 -8.71
N GLY A 20 -3.41 -15.82 -8.83
CA GLY A 20 -3.53 -17.21 -9.21
C GLY A 20 -3.09 -18.17 -8.10
N ARG A 21 -3.02 -19.45 -8.45
CA ARG A 21 -2.46 -20.44 -7.54
C ARG A 21 -0.93 -20.27 -7.45
N PRO A 22 -0.30 -20.59 -6.31
CA PRO A 22 1.16 -20.42 -6.15
C PRO A 22 1.98 -21.06 -7.26
N GLU A 23 1.59 -22.23 -7.71
CA GLU A 23 2.27 -22.96 -8.79
C GLU A 23 2.18 -22.25 -10.13
N ASP A 24 1.01 -21.71 -10.46
CA ASP A 24 0.77 -20.99 -11.70
C ASP A 24 1.45 -19.61 -11.66
N PHE A 25 1.44 -18.97 -10.51
CA PHE A 25 2.17 -17.72 -10.29
C PHE A 25 3.67 -17.90 -10.52
N VAL A 26 4.28 -18.92 -9.92
CA VAL A 26 5.71 -19.20 -10.08
C VAL A 26 6.06 -19.53 -11.55
N LYS A 27 5.24 -20.32 -12.23
CA LYS A 27 5.45 -20.64 -13.64
C LYS A 27 5.37 -19.40 -14.52
N ARG A 28 4.37 -18.55 -14.28
CA ARG A 28 4.19 -17.28 -15.01
C ARG A 28 5.35 -16.34 -14.75
N PHE A 29 5.75 -16.17 -13.49
CA PHE A 29 6.84 -15.27 -13.09
C PHE A 29 8.18 -15.67 -13.71
N LYS A 30 8.50 -16.98 -13.76
CA LYS A 30 9.72 -17.49 -14.39
C LYS A 30 9.78 -17.29 -15.91
N ARG A 31 8.63 -17.05 -16.55
CA ARG A 31 8.54 -16.82 -18.01
C ARG A 31 8.54 -15.34 -18.39
N LEU A 32 8.37 -14.44 -17.41
CA LEU A 32 8.39 -13.00 -17.68
C LEU A 32 9.79 -12.57 -18.12
N SER A 33 9.84 -11.82 -19.20
CA SER A 33 11.01 -11.04 -19.55
C SER A 33 11.24 -9.92 -18.52
N ARG A 34 12.42 -9.34 -18.53
CA ARG A 34 12.74 -8.21 -17.65
C ARG A 34 11.80 -7.01 -17.87
N ASP A 35 11.45 -6.76 -19.12
CA ASP A 35 10.55 -5.65 -19.48
C ASP A 35 9.12 -5.91 -19.04
N GLU A 36 8.62 -7.13 -19.23
CA GLU A 36 7.29 -7.53 -18.73
C GLU A 36 7.21 -7.44 -17.19
N LEU A 37 8.26 -7.88 -16.50
CA LEU A 37 8.33 -7.76 -15.05
C LEU A 37 8.32 -6.28 -14.62
N ARG A 38 9.10 -5.44 -15.29
CA ARG A 38 9.15 -4.00 -15.00
C ARG A 38 7.81 -3.33 -15.25
N ALA A 39 7.11 -3.69 -16.32
CA ALA A 39 5.78 -3.19 -16.62
C ALA A 39 4.77 -3.58 -15.51
N LEU A 40 4.78 -4.84 -15.07
CA LEU A 40 3.94 -5.30 -13.97
C LEU A 40 4.25 -4.57 -12.65
N GLN A 41 5.52 -4.40 -12.33
CA GLN A 41 5.96 -3.65 -11.15
C GLN A 41 5.48 -2.18 -11.20
N ASN A 42 5.53 -1.54 -12.37
CA ASN A 42 5.03 -0.17 -12.54
C ASN A 42 3.52 -0.07 -12.30
N ILE A 43 2.74 -1.02 -12.81
CA ILE A 43 1.28 -1.06 -12.58
C ILE A 43 0.99 -1.15 -11.07
N ARG A 44 1.65 -2.07 -10.38
CA ARG A 44 1.47 -2.27 -8.93
C ARG A 44 1.96 -1.08 -8.12
N PHE A 45 3.10 -0.51 -8.51
CA PHE A 45 3.65 0.67 -7.87
C PHE A 45 2.68 1.86 -7.94
N LYS A 46 2.09 2.12 -9.11
CA LYS A 46 1.09 3.18 -9.27
C LYS A 46 -0.13 2.96 -8.41
N HIS A 47 -0.61 1.72 -8.33
CA HIS A 47 -1.75 1.38 -7.47
C HIS A 47 -1.46 1.67 -5.99
N VAL A 48 -0.29 1.25 -5.50
CA VAL A 48 0.15 1.53 -4.13
C VAL A 48 0.37 3.02 -3.89
N LEU A 49 0.94 3.72 -4.86
CA LEU A 49 1.17 5.17 -4.79
C LEU A 49 -0.15 5.95 -4.69
N ASP A 50 -1.14 5.61 -5.53
CA ASP A 50 -2.46 6.23 -5.51
C ASP A 50 -3.18 6.01 -4.18
N PHE A 51 -3.02 4.83 -3.57
CA PHE A 51 -3.52 4.56 -2.23
C PHE A 51 -2.77 5.38 -1.18
N ALA A 52 -1.45 5.42 -1.25
CA ALA A 52 -0.61 6.15 -0.30
C ALA A 52 -0.92 7.66 -0.29
N TRP A 53 -1.26 8.25 -1.44
CA TRP A 53 -1.70 9.64 -1.52
C TRP A 53 -3.00 9.94 -0.75
N LYS A 54 -3.78 8.92 -0.39
CA LYS A 54 -4.98 9.06 0.46
C LYS A 54 -4.64 9.02 1.96
N VAL A 55 -3.41 8.68 2.31
CA VAL A 55 -2.95 8.55 3.70
C VAL A 55 -2.32 9.86 4.16
N PRO A 56 -2.83 10.51 5.21
CA PRO A 56 -2.38 11.83 5.64
C PRO A 56 -0.88 11.94 5.90
N PHE A 57 -0.28 10.90 6.49
CA PHE A 57 1.17 10.84 6.76
C PHE A 57 1.99 11.06 5.48
N TYR A 58 1.67 10.34 4.40
CA TYR A 58 2.41 10.45 3.15
C TYR A 58 2.12 11.77 2.44
N GLN A 59 0.88 12.26 2.47
CA GLN A 59 0.54 13.58 1.93
C GLN A 59 1.41 14.67 2.56
N ARG A 60 1.49 14.67 3.89
CA ARG A 60 2.28 15.65 4.65
C ARG A 60 3.77 15.52 4.36
N LEU A 61 4.28 14.28 4.36
CA LEU A 61 5.70 13.98 4.12
C LEU A 61 6.16 14.42 2.72
N TRP A 62 5.36 14.10 1.71
CA TRP A 62 5.71 14.38 0.31
C TRP A 62 5.47 15.85 -0.05
N SER A 63 4.38 16.45 0.41
CA SER A 63 4.10 17.87 0.18
C SER A 63 5.15 18.78 0.84
N ALA A 64 5.72 18.39 1.98
CA ALA A 64 6.81 19.12 2.61
C ALA A 64 8.08 19.16 1.75
N GLN A 65 8.24 18.23 0.81
CA GLN A 65 9.32 18.21 -0.17
C GLN A 65 8.91 18.78 -1.53
N GLY A 66 7.73 19.42 -1.62
CA GLY A 66 7.22 19.99 -2.85
C GLY A 66 6.77 18.97 -3.90
N ILE A 67 6.51 17.72 -3.48
CA ILE A 67 6.02 16.67 -4.38
C ILE A 67 4.49 16.73 -4.38
N GLU A 68 3.93 16.82 -5.58
CA GLU A 68 2.48 16.81 -5.80
C GLU A 68 2.00 15.49 -6.39
N HIS A 69 0.69 15.25 -6.28
CA HIS A 69 0.06 14.10 -6.91
C HIS A 69 0.26 14.17 -8.44
N GLY A 70 0.83 13.11 -9.01
CA GLY A 70 1.15 13.03 -10.43
C GLY A 70 2.61 13.30 -10.80
N ASP A 71 3.41 13.81 -9.87
CA ASP A 71 4.86 14.01 -10.10
C ASP A 71 5.63 12.69 -10.19
N ILE A 72 5.18 11.70 -9.43
CA ILE A 72 5.75 10.35 -9.43
C ILE A 72 4.92 9.49 -10.37
N ARG A 73 5.51 9.06 -11.48
CA ARG A 73 4.78 8.39 -12.56
C ARG A 73 5.13 6.92 -12.73
N SER A 74 6.32 6.55 -12.31
CA SER A 74 6.82 5.18 -12.44
C SER A 74 7.83 4.86 -11.35
N LEU A 75 8.30 3.62 -11.32
CA LEU A 75 9.39 3.19 -10.44
C LEU A 75 10.70 3.96 -10.69
N ASP A 76 10.87 4.57 -11.86
CA ASP A 76 12.07 5.37 -12.13
C ASP A 76 12.11 6.66 -11.29
N ASP A 77 10.94 7.13 -10.87
CA ASP A 77 10.79 8.30 -10.00
C ASP A 77 10.88 7.98 -8.50
N ILE A 78 10.98 6.70 -8.10
CA ILE A 78 10.88 6.30 -6.68
C ILE A 78 11.92 6.98 -5.79
N THR A 79 13.09 7.27 -6.34
CA THR A 79 14.17 7.93 -5.60
C THR A 79 13.88 9.39 -5.27
N ARG A 80 12.86 9.98 -5.87
CA ARG A 80 12.39 11.34 -5.56
C ARG A 80 11.53 11.37 -4.28
N LEU A 81 10.96 10.22 -3.89
CA LEU A 81 10.20 10.12 -2.65
C LEU A 81 11.14 10.16 -1.44
N PRO A 82 10.85 11.00 -0.44
CA PRO A 82 11.67 11.09 0.76
C PRO A 82 11.62 9.80 1.58
N VAL A 83 12.73 9.43 2.17
CA VAL A 83 12.82 8.33 3.13
C VAL A 83 12.30 8.81 4.47
N TYR A 84 11.68 7.92 5.23
CA TYR A 84 11.29 8.17 6.62
C TYR A 84 11.79 7.05 7.52
N SER A 85 11.90 7.34 8.79
CA SER A 85 12.45 6.46 9.80
C SER A 85 11.38 6.00 10.80
N LYS A 86 11.73 5.04 11.65
CA LYS A 86 10.88 4.66 12.79
C LYS A 86 10.58 5.86 13.70
N ASN A 87 11.54 6.77 13.85
CA ASN A 87 11.35 7.98 14.67
C ASN A 87 10.26 8.89 14.09
N ASP A 88 10.17 9.03 12.78
CA ASP A 88 9.11 9.80 12.12
C ASP A 88 7.73 9.19 12.39
N LEU A 89 7.63 7.86 12.43
CA LEU A 89 6.40 7.16 12.78
C LEU A 89 6.05 7.35 14.27
N MET A 90 7.02 7.33 15.17
CA MET A 90 6.79 7.60 16.59
C MET A 90 6.29 9.02 16.82
N ILE A 91 6.89 10.01 16.17
CA ILE A 91 6.41 11.40 16.19
C ILE A 91 4.98 11.50 15.65
N ALA A 92 4.66 10.78 14.58
CA ALA A 92 3.31 10.76 14.04
C ALA A 92 2.29 10.19 15.03
N VAL A 93 2.65 9.17 15.81
CA VAL A 93 1.78 8.64 16.89
C VAL A 93 1.59 9.65 18.01
N GLU A 94 2.64 10.38 18.40
CA GLU A 94 2.54 11.43 19.43
C GLU A 94 1.63 12.59 18.99
N LEU A 95 1.69 12.98 17.72
CA LEU A 95 0.88 14.06 17.16
C LEU A 95 -0.56 13.63 16.86
N HIS A 96 -0.78 12.37 16.55
CA HIS A 96 -2.07 11.80 16.14
C HIS A 96 -2.36 10.50 16.91
N PRO A 97 -2.55 10.56 18.25
CA PRO A 97 -2.81 9.35 19.01
C PRO A 97 -4.19 8.75 18.69
N PRO A 98 -4.40 7.42 18.86
CA PRO A 98 -3.43 6.47 19.42
C PRO A 98 -2.53 5.80 18.38
N MET A 99 -2.81 5.91 17.08
CA MET A 99 -2.19 5.09 16.02
C MET A 99 -1.37 5.90 15.01
N GLY A 100 -1.24 7.21 15.19
CA GLY A 100 -0.65 8.07 14.17
C GLY A 100 -1.58 8.34 12.99
N ASP A 101 -1.04 8.93 11.93
CA ASP A 101 -1.76 9.29 10.70
C ASP A 101 -1.30 8.47 9.47
N PHE A 102 -0.59 7.37 9.71
CA PHE A 102 -0.02 6.50 8.65
C PHE A 102 -0.77 5.18 8.43
N HIS A 103 -1.82 4.89 9.21
CA HIS A 103 -2.56 3.62 9.14
C HIS A 103 -3.49 3.48 7.92
N GLY A 104 -3.84 4.60 7.27
CA GLY A 104 -4.65 4.59 6.04
C GLY A 104 -6.12 4.17 6.22
N LEU A 105 -6.64 4.11 7.44
CA LEU A 105 -8.02 3.68 7.69
C LEU A 105 -9.05 4.57 6.99
N GLU A 106 -8.80 5.86 6.90
CA GLU A 106 -9.66 6.83 6.22
C GLU A 106 -9.71 6.63 4.70
N ALA A 107 -8.75 5.92 4.14
CA ALA A 107 -8.71 5.62 2.72
C ALA A 107 -9.60 4.42 2.32
N TYR A 108 -10.11 3.67 3.30
CA TYR A 108 -11.00 2.55 3.06
C TYR A 108 -12.44 3.04 2.87
N THR A 109 -13.10 2.48 1.86
CA THR A 109 -14.53 2.71 1.61
C THR A 109 -15.38 1.59 2.20
N PRO A 110 -16.71 1.80 2.38
CA PRO A 110 -17.61 0.76 2.88
C PRO A 110 -17.60 -0.55 2.07
N GLU A 111 -17.26 -0.47 0.78
CA GLU A 111 -17.18 -1.61 -0.13
C GLU A 111 -15.90 -2.42 0.05
N MET A 112 -14.87 -1.81 0.66
CA MET A 112 -13.60 -2.47 0.96
C MET A 112 -13.74 -3.24 2.27
N ARG A 113 -13.04 -4.39 2.37
CA ARG A 113 -12.98 -5.11 3.63
C ARG A 113 -12.21 -4.29 4.67
N PRO A 114 -12.71 -4.21 5.91
CA PRO A 114 -12.00 -3.47 6.95
C PRO A 114 -10.65 -4.15 7.25
N PRO A 115 -9.60 -3.36 7.52
CA PRO A 115 -8.32 -3.91 7.95
C PRO A 115 -8.43 -4.52 9.34
N LEU A 116 -7.61 -5.55 9.58
CA LEU A 116 -7.41 -6.09 10.92
C LEU A 116 -6.28 -5.35 11.60
N ILE A 117 -6.52 -4.93 12.83
CA ILE A 117 -5.52 -4.28 13.67
C ILE A 117 -5.08 -5.27 14.75
N PHE A 118 -3.79 -5.59 14.75
CA PHE A 118 -3.17 -6.42 15.77
C PHE A 118 -2.38 -5.53 16.72
N HIS A 119 -2.60 -5.76 18.02
CA HIS A 119 -1.78 -5.17 19.07
C HIS A 119 -0.87 -6.26 19.64
N THR A 120 0.40 -5.93 19.76
CA THR A 120 1.40 -6.77 20.43
C THR A 120 1.87 -6.13 21.71
#